data_ffaa0ddcdc06d315ccaba3c24cb85e0e
#
_entry.id   ffaa0ddcdc06d315ccaba3c24cb85e0e
#
_cell.length_a   1.000
_cell.length_b   1.000
_cell.length_c   1.000
_cell.angle_alpha   90.00
_cell.angle_beta   90.00
_cell.angle_gamma   90.00
#
_symmetry.space_group_name_H-M   'P 1'
#
loop_
_entity.id
_entity.type
_entity.pdbx_description
1 polymer ?
#
loop_
_entity_poly.entity_id
_entity_poly.type
_entity_poly.pdbx_seq_one_letter_code
_entity_poly.pdbx_strand_id
1 'polypeptide(L)'
;MSDFIVDKLTKSVGDKTVFREISFIIHDLDRIGLIGVNGTGKTTLLDVLSGRSGFDGDVSPFSAKSDYTIGYLTQEPDFDDQKTVLDTVLSSDLREMQLIRDYEFLMADYREENQARLEKVMAEMDSLNAWEIESQVKTVLSKLGIEDLNAKVGDLSGGLRRRVQLAQVLLSHHDLLLLDEPTNHLDIDTIEWLTNFLKNAKKTVLFITHDRYFLDNISTRIFELDRAGLIEYQGNYQDYVRLKAEQDERDAALLHKKQQLYKQELTWMRRQPQARATKQQARINRFHDLKQDLSGQSNQTDLEMNFETSRIGKKVIEFKDVSFAFENKPILQDFNLLVQNKDRIGIVGDNGVGKSTLLNLIAERLQPQSGQVIIGETVRVAYFSQQIDGLDESKRVINFLQEVAEEVKTTVGTTSITDLLEQFLFPRSMHGTLIEKLSGGEKKRLFLLKLLIEKPNVLLLDEPTNDLDIATLTVLENFLQNFGGPVITVSHDRYFLDKVASKILAFENGGIREFFGNYTDYLDEKAFEAAQVTASQKIEKEKPVKPKEEKKRMSYMEKQEWASIEADIEAIENRIAEIEVEMNENGSDFGKLSALQKELDQENERLLEKYDRYDYLSELDE
;
A
#
# COMPACT_ATOMS: atom_id res chain seq x y z
N MET A 1 -0.23 12.36 30.05
CA MET A 1 0.34 11.50 29.02
C MET A 1 0.06 10.07 29.44
N SER A 2 -0.60 9.30 28.61
CA SER A 2 -1.02 7.93 28.94
C SER A 2 -0.16 6.95 28.17
N ASP A 3 1.13 6.85 28.54
CA ASP A 3 2.05 5.94 27.90
C ASP A 3 1.67 4.48 28.20
N PHE A 4 1.81 3.60 27.21
CA PHE A 4 1.72 2.15 27.36
C PHE A 4 3.12 1.56 27.32
N ILE A 5 3.58 1.00 28.44
CA ILE A 5 4.94 0.51 28.61
C ILE A 5 4.94 -1.01 28.58
N VAL A 6 5.83 -1.57 27.79
CA VAL A 6 6.11 -3.01 27.74
C VAL A 6 7.55 -3.22 28.20
N ASP A 7 7.76 -4.06 29.23
CA ASP A 7 9.09 -4.37 29.76
C ASP A 7 9.35 -5.87 29.77
N LYS A 8 10.42 -6.31 29.08
CA LYS A 8 10.93 -7.69 29.00
C LYS A 8 9.88 -8.73 28.62
N LEU A 9 9.00 -8.37 27.67
CA LEU A 9 7.98 -9.28 27.16
C LEU A 9 8.64 -10.46 26.45
N THR A 10 8.27 -11.67 26.87
CA THR A 10 8.70 -12.94 26.24
C THR A 10 7.49 -13.78 25.87
N LYS A 11 7.53 -14.42 24.71
CA LYS A 11 6.49 -15.33 24.23
C LYS A 11 7.08 -16.46 23.41
N SER A 12 6.65 -17.68 23.76
CA SER A 12 6.93 -18.90 22.98
C SER A 12 5.63 -19.52 22.50
N VAL A 13 5.65 -20.14 21.32
CA VAL A 13 4.56 -20.90 20.72
C VAL A 13 5.09 -22.28 20.38
N GLY A 14 4.65 -23.32 21.13
CA GLY A 14 5.27 -24.64 21.09
C GLY A 14 6.73 -24.56 21.49
N ASP A 15 7.63 -25.14 20.67
CA ASP A 15 9.07 -25.14 20.91
C ASP A 15 9.79 -23.89 20.35
N LYS A 16 9.05 -22.98 19.69
CA LYS A 16 9.62 -21.78 19.05
C LYS A 16 9.43 -20.56 19.93
N THR A 17 10.54 -19.93 20.36
CA THR A 17 10.48 -18.58 20.94
C THR A 17 10.19 -17.57 19.84
N VAL A 18 9.07 -16.84 19.98
CA VAL A 18 8.61 -15.84 19.00
C VAL A 18 9.29 -14.50 19.26
N PHE A 19 9.32 -14.06 20.52
CA PHE A 19 10.12 -12.91 20.96
C PHE A 19 10.61 -13.12 22.38
N ARG A 20 11.78 -12.51 22.69
CA ARG A 20 12.47 -12.66 23.96
C ARG A 20 12.86 -11.31 24.53
N GLU A 21 12.39 -11.05 25.75
CA GLU A 21 12.74 -9.85 26.54
C GLU A 21 12.64 -8.53 25.74
N ILE A 22 11.62 -8.41 24.88
CA ILE A 22 11.41 -7.16 24.15
C ILE A 22 10.84 -6.09 25.09
N SER A 23 11.37 -4.88 24.98
CA SER A 23 10.92 -3.72 25.76
C SER A 23 10.74 -2.51 24.85
N PHE A 24 9.62 -1.79 24.99
CA PHE A 24 9.30 -0.61 24.20
C PHE A 24 8.23 0.22 24.90
N ILE A 25 8.07 1.46 24.45
CA ILE A 25 7.05 2.40 24.96
C ILE A 25 6.24 2.92 23.78
N ILE A 26 4.93 2.90 23.93
CA ILE A 26 3.99 3.56 23.02
C ILE A 26 3.53 4.84 23.70
N HIS A 27 3.88 5.98 23.11
CA HIS A 27 3.47 7.29 23.60
C HIS A 27 2.09 7.69 23.07
N ASP A 28 1.47 8.61 23.77
CA ASP A 28 0.20 9.19 23.32
C ASP A 28 0.36 9.82 21.92
N LEU A 29 -0.61 9.57 21.04
CA LEU A 29 -0.63 9.99 19.63
C LEU A 29 0.47 9.39 18.72
N ASP A 30 1.21 8.38 19.19
CA ASP A 30 2.14 7.64 18.36
C ASP A 30 1.40 6.89 17.24
N ARG A 31 2.01 6.84 16.07
CA ARG A 31 1.57 6.01 14.93
C ARG A 31 2.73 5.10 14.55
N ILE A 32 2.66 3.86 15.03
CA ILE A 32 3.76 2.91 14.95
C ILE A 32 3.43 1.84 13.91
N GLY A 33 4.27 1.72 12.87
CA GLY A 33 4.22 0.60 11.93
C GLY A 33 5.03 -0.58 12.46
N LEU A 34 4.42 -1.76 12.57
CA LEU A 34 5.11 -3.01 12.96
C LEU A 34 5.39 -3.85 11.71
N ILE A 35 6.65 -4.02 11.39
CA ILE A 35 7.12 -4.77 10.21
C ILE A 35 7.98 -5.97 10.60
N GLY A 36 8.22 -6.85 9.67
CA GLY A 36 9.06 -8.05 9.81
C GLY A 36 8.63 -9.13 8.85
N VAL A 37 9.46 -10.14 8.65
CA VAL A 37 9.19 -11.30 7.79
C VAL A 37 7.95 -12.05 8.29
N ASN A 38 7.21 -12.71 7.40
CA ASN A 38 6.07 -13.52 7.80
C ASN A 38 6.50 -14.65 8.72
N GLY A 39 5.69 -14.92 9.76
CA GLY A 39 6.01 -15.93 10.80
C GLY A 39 6.99 -15.48 11.89
N THR A 40 7.35 -14.18 11.96
CA THR A 40 8.15 -13.63 13.07
C THR A 40 7.35 -13.34 14.33
N GLY A 41 6.00 -13.38 14.26
CA GLY A 41 5.12 -13.20 15.41
C GLY A 41 4.49 -11.81 15.56
N LYS A 42 4.37 -11.05 14.47
CA LYS A 42 3.73 -9.73 14.47
C LYS A 42 2.29 -9.78 15.02
N THR A 43 1.44 -10.62 14.45
CA THR A 43 0.05 -10.84 14.94
C THR A 43 0.06 -11.37 16.38
N THR A 44 0.97 -12.28 16.73
CA THR A 44 1.12 -12.78 18.09
C THR A 44 1.43 -11.65 19.07
N LEU A 45 2.22 -10.66 18.66
CA LEU A 45 2.48 -9.48 19.50
C LEU A 45 1.20 -8.67 19.73
N LEU A 46 0.40 -8.41 18.67
CA LEU A 46 -0.87 -7.72 18.83
C LEU A 46 -1.86 -8.51 19.71
N ASP A 47 -1.92 -9.84 19.55
CA ASP A 47 -2.76 -10.72 20.39
C ASP A 47 -2.35 -10.66 21.87
N VAL A 48 -1.06 -10.59 22.15
CA VAL A 48 -0.55 -10.48 23.53
C VAL A 48 -0.84 -9.09 24.10
N LEU A 49 -0.65 -8.01 23.32
CA LEU A 49 -0.95 -6.64 23.74
C LEU A 49 -2.44 -6.42 23.98
N SER A 50 -3.31 -7.05 23.18
CA SER A 50 -4.77 -6.97 23.35
C SER A 50 -5.32 -7.86 24.48
N GLY A 51 -4.47 -8.71 25.08
CA GLY A 51 -4.88 -9.67 26.11
C GLY A 51 -5.58 -10.93 25.58
N ARG A 52 -5.65 -11.13 24.25
CA ARG A 52 -6.22 -12.36 23.64
C ARG A 52 -5.30 -13.57 23.83
N SER A 53 -4.00 -13.35 23.88
CA SER A 53 -2.99 -14.39 24.15
C SER A 53 -2.19 -14.03 25.38
N GLY A 54 -1.87 -15.05 26.22
CA GLY A 54 -0.98 -14.86 27.37
C GLY A 54 0.48 -14.69 26.95
N PHE A 55 1.31 -14.25 27.85
CA PHE A 55 2.77 -14.13 27.73
C PHE A 55 3.48 -15.17 28.62
N ASP A 56 4.80 -15.34 28.43
CA ASP A 56 5.61 -16.22 29.26
C ASP A 56 6.13 -15.44 30.49
N GLY A 57 5.93 -15.99 31.68
CA GLY A 57 6.36 -15.42 32.95
C GLY A 57 5.22 -15.14 33.93
N ASP A 58 5.59 -14.93 35.20
CA ASP A 58 4.62 -14.78 36.30
C ASP A 58 4.28 -13.30 36.59
N VAL A 59 5.07 -12.36 36.06
CA VAL A 59 4.89 -10.91 36.29
C VAL A 59 4.40 -10.25 35.01
N SER A 60 3.36 -9.40 35.13
CA SER A 60 2.87 -8.66 33.97
C SER A 60 3.94 -7.73 33.40
N PRO A 61 4.25 -7.85 32.10
CA PRO A 61 5.19 -6.96 31.44
C PRO A 61 4.57 -5.60 31.06
N PHE A 62 3.29 -5.37 31.37
CA PHE A 62 2.53 -4.19 30.95
C PHE A 62 2.36 -3.21 32.10
N SER A 63 2.57 -1.94 31.78
CA SER A 63 2.28 -0.82 32.68
C SER A 63 1.57 0.30 31.90
N ALA A 64 0.33 0.59 32.31
CA ALA A 64 -0.50 1.64 31.75
C ALA A 64 -1.42 2.21 32.84
N LYS A 65 -2.21 3.26 32.54
CA LYS A 65 -3.27 3.74 33.42
C LYS A 65 -4.33 2.63 33.65
N SER A 66 -5.03 2.68 34.81
CA SER A 66 -5.97 1.61 35.21
C SER A 66 -7.17 1.44 34.27
N ASP A 67 -7.53 2.47 33.53
CA ASP A 67 -8.67 2.53 32.59
C ASP A 67 -8.22 2.56 31.13
N TYR A 68 -6.99 2.08 30.84
CA TYR A 68 -6.46 2.04 29.46
C TYR A 68 -7.22 1.03 28.60
N THR A 69 -7.77 1.50 27.50
CA THR A 69 -8.59 0.71 26.59
C THR A 69 -7.90 0.45 25.26
N ILE A 70 -8.04 -0.77 24.75
CA ILE A 70 -7.41 -1.20 23.48
C ILE A 70 -8.48 -1.70 22.52
N GLY A 71 -8.54 -1.07 21.34
CA GLY A 71 -9.35 -1.55 20.21
C GLY A 71 -8.50 -2.39 19.27
N TYR A 72 -9.01 -3.54 18.84
CA TYR A 72 -8.24 -4.47 18.01
C TYR A 72 -8.99 -4.90 16.75
N LEU A 73 -8.40 -4.58 15.58
CA LEU A 73 -8.79 -5.13 14.28
C LEU A 73 -8.03 -6.42 14.04
N THR A 74 -8.70 -7.56 14.13
CA THR A 74 -8.11 -8.89 13.92
C THR A 74 -8.16 -9.33 12.46
N GLN A 75 -7.36 -10.35 12.10
CA GLN A 75 -7.42 -10.93 10.75
C GLN A 75 -8.77 -11.58 10.45
N GLU A 76 -9.35 -12.31 11.41
CA GLU A 76 -10.67 -12.92 11.30
C GLU A 76 -11.62 -12.24 12.28
N PRO A 77 -12.68 -11.57 11.78
CA PRO A 77 -13.68 -10.94 12.63
C PRO A 77 -14.49 -11.99 13.40
N ASP A 78 -14.62 -11.80 14.71
CA ASP A 78 -15.47 -12.59 15.58
C ASP A 78 -16.72 -11.79 15.93
N PHE A 79 -17.82 -12.03 15.20
CA PHE A 79 -19.08 -11.33 15.36
C PHE A 79 -20.22 -12.28 15.69
N ASP A 80 -21.24 -11.75 16.34
CA ASP A 80 -22.54 -12.38 16.43
C ASP A 80 -23.26 -12.27 15.06
N ASP A 81 -23.34 -13.39 14.34
CA ASP A 81 -23.91 -13.47 12.99
C ASP A 81 -25.39 -13.04 12.91
N GLN A 82 -26.09 -12.94 14.05
CA GLN A 82 -27.50 -12.52 14.09
C GLN A 82 -27.69 -11.00 14.19
N LYS A 83 -26.65 -10.27 14.54
CA LYS A 83 -26.70 -8.80 14.64
C LYS A 83 -26.67 -8.15 13.26
N THR A 84 -27.28 -6.97 13.18
CA THR A 84 -27.17 -6.12 11.98
C THR A 84 -25.80 -5.44 11.93
N VAL A 85 -25.44 -4.95 10.75
CA VAL A 85 -24.22 -4.12 10.56
C VAL A 85 -24.25 -2.92 11.50
N LEU A 86 -25.39 -2.22 11.55
CA LEU A 86 -25.56 -1.04 12.41
C LEU A 86 -25.37 -1.37 13.88
N ASP A 87 -26.02 -2.44 14.38
CA ASP A 87 -25.89 -2.87 15.77
C ASP A 87 -24.44 -3.26 16.12
N THR A 88 -23.72 -3.84 15.17
CA THR A 88 -22.33 -4.27 15.36
C THR A 88 -21.40 -3.07 15.41
N VAL A 89 -21.53 -2.12 14.50
CA VAL A 89 -20.69 -0.91 14.44
C VAL A 89 -20.95 -0.01 15.64
N LEU A 90 -22.20 0.14 16.06
CA LEU A 90 -22.62 0.96 17.20
C LEU A 90 -22.69 0.18 18.52
N SER A 91 -22.00 -0.97 18.63
CA SER A 91 -22.04 -1.84 19.81
C SER A 91 -21.32 -1.29 21.05
N SER A 92 -20.83 -0.05 21.00
CA SER A 92 -20.18 0.63 22.13
C SER A 92 -21.19 0.97 23.25
N ASP A 93 -20.73 0.87 24.51
CA ASP A 93 -21.51 1.26 25.70
C ASP A 93 -21.63 2.79 25.86
N LEU A 94 -21.02 3.58 24.98
CA LEU A 94 -21.14 5.04 25.00
C LEU A 94 -22.57 5.48 24.74
N ARG A 95 -23.04 6.45 25.54
CA ARG A 95 -24.42 6.95 25.45
C ARG A 95 -24.76 7.52 24.08
N GLU A 96 -23.80 8.20 23.47
CA GLU A 96 -23.93 8.80 22.13
C GLU A 96 -24.19 7.71 21.07
N MET A 97 -23.45 6.61 21.11
CA MET A 97 -23.64 5.49 20.16
C MET A 97 -24.98 4.77 20.35
N GLN A 98 -25.44 4.65 21.60
CA GLN A 98 -26.76 4.10 21.89
C GLN A 98 -27.88 5.01 21.36
N LEU A 99 -27.73 6.33 21.49
CA LEU A 99 -28.70 7.29 20.98
C LEU A 99 -28.77 7.28 19.45
N ILE A 100 -27.61 7.21 18.77
CA ILE A 100 -27.57 7.10 17.31
C ILE A 100 -28.27 5.83 16.84
N ARG A 101 -28.03 4.70 17.50
CA ARG A 101 -28.70 3.44 17.20
C ARG A 101 -30.22 3.54 17.41
N ASP A 102 -30.66 4.11 18.54
CA ASP A 102 -32.08 4.30 18.85
C ASP A 102 -32.74 5.25 17.83
N TYR A 103 -32.04 6.28 17.40
CA TYR A 103 -32.51 7.23 16.37
C TYR A 103 -32.68 6.54 15.01
N GLU A 104 -31.67 5.85 14.52
CA GLU A 104 -31.73 5.13 13.25
C GLU A 104 -32.82 4.05 13.24
N PHE A 105 -32.98 3.31 14.35
CA PHE A 105 -34.05 2.32 14.50
C PHE A 105 -35.46 2.96 14.44
N LEU A 106 -35.66 4.10 15.11
CA LEU A 106 -36.92 4.82 15.12
C LEU A 106 -37.22 5.49 13.77
N MET A 107 -36.20 5.91 13.03
CA MET A 107 -36.34 6.48 11.70
C MET A 107 -36.64 5.42 10.63
N ALA A 108 -36.04 4.22 10.74
CA ALA A 108 -36.29 3.12 9.80
C ALA A 108 -37.75 2.58 9.87
N ASP A 109 -38.39 2.57 11.05
CA ASP A 109 -39.78 2.15 11.24
C ASP A 109 -40.58 3.29 11.93
N TYR A 110 -40.61 4.46 11.25
CA TYR A 110 -41.34 5.61 11.79
C TYR A 110 -42.85 5.35 11.86
N ARG A 111 -43.40 5.50 13.08
CA ARG A 111 -44.84 5.44 13.37
C ARG A 111 -45.21 6.61 14.26
N GLU A 112 -46.42 7.16 14.08
CA GLU A 112 -46.91 8.27 14.92
C GLU A 112 -46.86 7.95 16.42
N GLU A 113 -47.04 6.68 16.81
CA GLU A 113 -46.94 6.20 18.20
C GLU A 113 -45.52 6.40 18.78
N ASN A 114 -44.50 6.40 17.96
CA ASN A 114 -43.09 6.54 18.36
C ASN A 114 -42.60 7.99 18.38
N GLN A 115 -43.42 8.96 17.95
CA GLN A 115 -42.99 10.37 17.80
C GLN A 115 -42.43 10.95 19.10
N ALA A 116 -43.12 10.76 20.24
CA ALA A 116 -42.66 11.28 21.53
C ALA A 116 -41.31 10.66 21.99
N ARG A 117 -41.04 9.41 21.60
CA ARG A 117 -39.75 8.75 21.87
C ARG A 117 -38.67 9.29 20.96
N LEU A 118 -38.97 9.51 19.68
CA LEU A 118 -38.06 10.10 18.72
C LEU A 118 -37.64 11.51 19.13
N GLU A 119 -38.60 12.38 19.50
CA GLU A 119 -38.35 13.73 19.98
C GLU A 119 -37.41 13.75 21.21
N LYS A 120 -37.61 12.80 22.15
CA LYS A 120 -36.76 12.67 23.31
C LYS A 120 -35.33 12.25 22.93
N VAL A 121 -35.18 11.26 22.02
CA VAL A 121 -33.86 10.82 21.55
C VAL A 121 -33.16 11.96 20.83
N MET A 122 -33.85 12.71 19.95
CA MET A 122 -33.29 13.88 19.26
C MET A 122 -32.83 14.96 20.22
N ALA A 123 -33.61 15.27 21.26
CA ALA A 123 -33.23 16.24 22.28
C ALA A 123 -32.00 15.82 23.09
N GLU A 124 -31.85 14.50 23.38
CA GLU A 124 -30.64 13.97 24.00
C GLU A 124 -29.46 14.02 23.05
N MET A 125 -29.65 13.73 21.75
CA MET A 125 -28.61 13.84 20.72
C MET A 125 -28.10 15.28 20.56
N ASP A 126 -29.02 16.27 20.61
CA ASP A 126 -28.65 17.69 20.61
C ASP A 126 -27.78 18.06 21.83
N SER A 127 -28.15 17.57 23.01
CA SER A 127 -27.44 17.89 24.26
C SER A 127 -26.04 17.30 24.33
N LEU A 128 -25.79 16.18 23.63
CA LEU A 128 -24.51 15.45 23.61
C LEU A 128 -23.71 15.67 22.31
N ASN A 129 -24.17 16.55 21.41
CA ASN A 129 -23.57 16.75 20.08
C ASN A 129 -23.46 15.44 19.26
N ALA A 130 -24.38 14.49 19.48
CA ALA A 130 -24.31 13.18 18.85
C ALA A 130 -24.54 13.19 17.32
N TRP A 131 -25.08 14.28 16.75
CA TRP A 131 -25.23 14.47 15.31
C TRP A 131 -23.90 14.52 14.56
N GLU A 132 -22.87 15.10 15.16
CA GLU A 132 -21.54 15.11 14.56
C GLU A 132 -20.96 13.69 14.48
N ILE A 133 -21.16 12.91 15.53
CA ILE A 133 -20.73 11.50 15.57
C ILE A 133 -21.53 10.66 14.56
N GLU A 134 -22.85 10.88 14.46
CA GLU A 134 -23.70 10.19 13.47
C GLU A 134 -23.25 10.49 12.04
N SER A 135 -22.94 11.73 11.73
CA SER A 135 -22.38 12.11 10.43
C SER A 135 -21.03 11.45 10.14
N GLN A 136 -20.16 11.35 11.15
CA GLN A 136 -18.88 10.62 11.05
C GLN A 136 -19.13 9.13 10.81
N VAL A 137 -20.06 8.49 11.52
CA VAL A 137 -20.43 7.08 11.33
C VAL A 137 -20.87 6.84 9.88
N LYS A 138 -21.80 7.65 9.36
CA LYS A 138 -22.26 7.53 7.97
C LYS A 138 -21.13 7.72 6.95
N THR A 139 -20.26 8.67 7.21
CA THR A 139 -19.10 8.92 6.35
C THR A 139 -18.15 7.72 6.33
N VAL A 140 -17.80 7.16 7.49
CA VAL A 140 -16.93 5.98 7.59
C VAL A 140 -17.54 4.79 6.88
N LEU A 141 -18.84 4.51 7.13
CA LEU A 141 -19.53 3.38 6.50
C LEU A 141 -19.61 3.50 4.98
N SER A 142 -19.98 4.69 4.48
CA SER A 142 -20.04 4.99 3.04
C SER A 142 -18.66 4.84 2.38
N LYS A 143 -17.59 5.36 3.01
CA LYS A 143 -16.22 5.26 2.48
C LYS A 143 -15.67 3.84 2.47
N LEU A 144 -16.11 3.00 3.39
CA LEU A 144 -15.79 1.57 3.42
C LEU A 144 -16.71 0.73 2.51
N GLY A 145 -17.63 1.37 1.75
CA GLY A 145 -18.54 0.68 0.83
C GLY A 145 -19.57 -0.20 1.54
N ILE A 146 -19.99 0.20 2.73
CA ILE A 146 -21.02 -0.48 3.52
C ILE A 146 -22.33 0.28 3.31
N GLU A 147 -23.18 -0.22 2.42
CA GLU A 147 -24.42 0.45 2.01
C GLU A 147 -25.64 -0.05 2.80
N ASP A 148 -25.75 -1.36 3.02
CA ASP A 148 -26.88 -1.95 3.74
C ASP A 148 -26.57 -2.11 5.23
N LEU A 149 -27.04 -1.16 6.02
CA LEU A 149 -26.87 -1.14 7.48
C LEU A 149 -27.76 -2.14 8.21
N ASN A 150 -28.83 -2.62 7.56
CA ASN A 150 -29.79 -3.56 8.12
C ASN A 150 -29.44 -5.03 7.79
N ALA A 151 -28.47 -5.26 6.90
CA ALA A 151 -28.00 -6.61 6.59
C ALA A 151 -27.46 -7.29 7.84
N LYS A 152 -27.69 -8.61 7.98
CA LYS A 152 -27.07 -9.39 9.04
C LYS A 152 -25.60 -9.62 8.73
N VAL A 153 -24.76 -9.50 9.75
CA VAL A 153 -23.30 -9.70 9.61
C VAL A 153 -22.98 -11.11 9.12
N GLY A 154 -23.79 -12.12 9.49
CA GLY A 154 -23.64 -13.50 9.03
C GLY A 154 -23.78 -13.69 7.52
N ASP A 155 -24.58 -12.84 6.85
CA ASP A 155 -24.84 -12.92 5.40
C ASP A 155 -23.80 -12.20 4.56
N LEU A 156 -22.85 -11.47 5.20
CA LEU A 156 -21.83 -10.69 4.51
C LEU A 156 -20.65 -11.56 4.03
N SER A 157 -20.07 -11.15 2.91
CA SER A 157 -18.78 -11.71 2.49
C SER A 157 -17.67 -11.45 3.51
N GLY A 158 -16.63 -12.28 3.53
CA GLY A 158 -15.48 -12.11 4.44
C GLY A 158 -14.85 -10.71 4.36
N GLY A 159 -14.74 -10.15 3.16
CA GLY A 159 -14.23 -8.79 2.96
C GLY A 159 -15.13 -7.71 3.55
N LEU A 160 -16.46 -7.83 3.40
CA LEU A 160 -17.42 -6.89 4.01
C LEU A 160 -17.44 -7.02 5.54
N ARG A 161 -17.39 -8.24 6.08
CA ARG A 161 -17.27 -8.46 7.54
C ARG A 161 -16.04 -7.73 8.11
N ARG A 162 -14.90 -7.80 7.40
CA ARG A 162 -13.68 -7.14 7.82
C ARG A 162 -13.80 -5.61 7.77
N ARG A 163 -14.44 -5.06 6.73
CA ARG A 163 -14.73 -3.62 6.64
C ARG A 163 -15.65 -3.14 7.76
N VAL A 164 -16.65 -3.94 8.15
CA VAL A 164 -17.52 -3.66 9.32
C VAL A 164 -16.69 -3.62 10.62
N GLN A 165 -15.77 -4.56 10.82
CA GLN A 165 -14.86 -4.54 11.98
C GLN A 165 -13.94 -3.31 11.98
N LEU A 166 -13.40 -2.97 10.81
CA LEU A 166 -12.58 -1.76 10.67
C LEU A 166 -13.40 -0.52 11.04
N ALA A 167 -14.64 -0.38 10.54
CA ALA A 167 -15.54 0.71 10.92
C ALA A 167 -15.76 0.78 12.43
N GLN A 168 -16.06 -0.36 13.07
CA GLN A 168 -16.26 -0.46 14.51
C GLN A 168 -15.04 0.04 15.30
N VAL A 169 -13.84 -0.43 14.93
CA VAL A 169 -12.58 -0.05 15.60
C VAL A 169 -12.23 1.42 15.36
N LEU A 170 -12.42 1.95 14.15
CA LEU A 170 -12.16 3.36 13.84
C LEU A 170 -13.09 4.33 14.59
N LEU A 171 -14.35 3.94 14.77
CA LEU A 171 -15.37 4.74 15.45
C LEU A 171 -15.32 4.61 16.97
N SER A 172 -14.60 3.61 17.50
CA SER A 172 -14.47 3.39 18.94
C SER A 172 -13.58 4.44 19.60
N HIS A 173 -13.83 4.70 20.90
CA HIS A 173 -13.04 5.62 21.73
C HIS A 173 -12.05 4.84 22.59
N HIS A 174 -11.09 4.16 21.94
CA HIS A 174 -10.00 3.46 22.63
C HIS A 174 -8.74 4.35 22.70
N ASP A 175 -7.94 4.14 23.75
CA ASP A 175 -6.66 4.84 23.93
C ASP A 175 -5.61 4.36 22.92
N LEU A 176 -5.62 3.07 22.59
CA LEU A 176 -4.73 2.45 21.60
C LEU A 176 -5.53 1.62 20.59
N LEU A 177 -5.29 1.84 19.32
CA LEU A 177 -5.80 1.01 18.23
C LEU A 177 -4.70 0.06 17.76
N LEU A 178 -4.98 -1.24 17.80
CA LEU A 178 -4.18 -2.29 17.20
C LEU A 178 -4.83 -2.68 15.87
N LEU A 179 -4.13 -2.50 14.75
CA LEU A 179 -4.67 -2.80 13.43
C LEU A 179 -3.81 -3.86 12.74
N ASP A 180 -4.35 -5.05 12.52
CA ASP A 180 -3.66 -6.13 11.80
C ASP A 180 -4.08 -6.13 10.32
N GLU A 181 -3.17 -5.70 9.43
CA GLU A 181 -3.36 -5.58 7.98
C GLU A 181 -4.64 -4.80 7.59
N PRO A 182 -4.80 -3.53 8.02
CA PRO A 182 -6.03 -2.76 7.77
C PRO A 182 -6.25 -2.40 6.30
N THR A 183 -5.21 -2.46 5.47
CA THR A 183 -5.26 -2.13 4.04
C THR A 183 -5.65 -3.30 3.14
N ASN A 184 -5.62 -4.54 3.66
CA ASN A 184 -5.94 -5.73 2.86
C ASN A 184 -7.39 -5.72 2.38
N HIS A 185 -7.61 -6.06 1.13
CA HIS A 185 -8.92 -6.10 0.45
C HIS A 185 -9.61 -4.74 0.29
N LEU A 186 -8.90 -3.64 0.53
CA LEU A 186 -9.37 -2.29 0.22
C LEU A 186 -8.84 -1.87 -1.16
N ASP A 187 -9.62 -1.08 -1.88
CA ASP A 187 -9.15 -0.40 -3.09
C ASP A 187 -8.31 0.82 -2.74
N ILE A 188 -7.62 1.36 -3.74
CA ILE A 188 -6.65 2.44 -3.55
C ILE A 188 -7.31 3.69 -2.97
N ASP A 189 -8.53 4.04 -3.41
CA ASP A 189 -9.26 5.23 -2.95
C ASP A 189 -9.66 5.09 -1.47
N THR A 190 -10.08 3.89 -1.06
CA THR A 190 -10.39 3.57 0.35
C THR A 190 -9.12 3.59 1.22
N ILE A 191 -7.99 3.07 0.72
CA ILE A 191 -6.70 3.12 1.43
C ILE A 191 -6.25 4.58 1.62
N GLU A 192 -6.39 5.43 0.60
CA GLU A 192 -6.05 6.84 0.69
C GLU A 192 -6.94 7.57 1.71
N TRP A 193 -8.24 7.31 1.68
CA TRP A 193 -9.16 7.85 2.67
C TRP A 193 -8.78 7.40 4.09
N LEU A 194 -8.51 6.10 4.31
CA LEU A 194 -8.10 5.56 5.60
C LEU A 194 -6.80 6.20 6.10
N THR A 195 -5.84 6.37 5.19
CA THR A 195 -4.56 7.06 5.43
C THR A 195 -4.81 8.47 5.97
N ASN A 196 -5.63 9.25 5.26
CA ASN A 196 -5.98 10.62 5.64
C ASN A 196 -6.78 10.67 6.94
N PHE A 197 -7.71 9.72 7.14
CA PHE A 197 -8.48 9.60 8.37
C PHE A 197 -7.57 9.38 9.59
N LEU A 198 -6.69 8.38 9.55
CA LEU A 198 -5.76 8.08 10.66
C LEU A 198 -4.69 9.15 10.86
N LYS A 199 -4.26 9.83 9.80
CA LYS A 199 -3.30 10.95 9.88
C LYS A 199 -3.88 12.14 10.65
N ASN A 200 -5.16 12.42 10.46
CA ASN A 200 -5.87 13.53 11.08
C ASN A 200 -6.51 13.16 12.43
N ALA A 201 -6.73 11.87 12.68
CA ALA A 201 -7.28 11.39 13.95
C ALA A 201 -6.26 11.59 15.09
N LYS A 202 -6.71 12.13 16.22
CA LYS A 202 -5.92 12.22 17.46
C LYS A 202 -5.99 10.89 18.21
N LYS A 203 -5.41 9.83 17.61
CA LYS A 203 -5.43 8.47 18.15
C LYS A 203 -4.04 7.87 18.14
N THR A 204 -3.73 7.08 19.16
CA THR A 204 -2.53 6.25 19.20
C THR A 204 -2.79 4.96 18.41
N VAL A 205 -1.93 4.62 17.47
CA VAL A 205 -2.13 3.48 16.59
C VAL A 205 -0.85 2.65 16.49
N LEU A 206 -0.97 1.34 16.71
CA LEU A 206 0.05 0.35 16.35
C LEU A 206 -0.54 -0.56 15.27
N PHE A 207 0.09 -0.61 14.10
CA PHE A 207 -0.46 -1.34 12.98
C PHE A 207 0.57 -2.21 12.28
N ILE A 208 0.10 -3.36 11.81
CA ILE A 208 0.84 -4.25 10.91
C ILE A 208 0.34 -3.96 9.51
N THR A 209 1.22 -3.72 8.55
CA THR A 209 0.87 -3.70 7.14
C THR A 209 2.07 -4.00 6.25
N HIS A 210 1.80 -4.51 5.08
CA HIS A 210 2.78 -4.67 4.00
C HIS A 210 2.65 -3.56 2.95
N ASP A 211 1.67 -2.67 3.10
CA ASP A 211 1.49 -1.49 2.26
C ASP A 211 2.50 -0.39 2.65
N ARG A 212 3.50 -0.22 1.80
CA ARG A 212 4.60 0.73 2.01
C ARG A 212 4.13 2.19 1.91
N TYR A 213 3.14 2.48 1.06
CA TYR A 213 2.55 3.81 0.96
C TYR A 213 1.83 4.20 2.26
N PHE A 214 1.07 3.27 2.84
CA PHE A 214 0.40 3.47 4.12
C PHE A 214 1.43 3.69 5.25
N LEU A 215 2.49 2.84 5.31
CA LEU A 215 3.60 3.02 6.25
C LEU A 215 4.26 4.39 6.12
N ASP A 216 4.56 4.82 4.90
CA ASP A 216 5.28 6.07 4.64
C ASP A 216 4.47 7.30 5.05
N ASN A 217 3.16 7.27 4.84
CA ASN A 217 2.27 8.39 5.10
C ASN A 217 1.79 8.52 6.56
N ILE A 218 1.71 7.41 7.30
CA ILE A 218 1.11 7.39 8.64
C ILE A 218 2.18 7.27 9.73
N SER A 219 3.22 6.44 9.54
CA SER A 219 4.16 6.14 10.61
C SER A 219 4.93 7.37 11.08
N THR A 220 5.03 7.50 12.38
CA THR A 220 6.00 8.38 13.06
C THR A 220 7.20 7.59 13.57
N ARG A 221 7.00 6.28 13.78
CA ARG A 221 8.01 5.31 14.21
C ARG A 221 7.73 3.96 13.56
N ILE A 222 8.78 3.18 13.34
CA ILE A 222 8.68 1.81 12.83
C ILE A 222 9.35 0.85 13.80
N PHE A 223 8.65 -0.22 14.13
CA PHE A 223 9.16 -1.35 14.89
C PHE A 223 9.42 -2.51 13.92
N GLU A 224 10.65 -3.02 13.89
CA GLU A 224 11.01 -4.20 13.14
C GLU A 224 11.16 -5.39 14.10
N LEU A 225 10.37 -6.45 13.87
CA LEU A 225 10.48 -7.70 14.60
C LEU A 225 11.37 -8.66 13.81
N ASP A 226 12.61 -8.83 14.27
CA ASP A 226 13.62 -9.73 13.66
C ASP A 226 14.30 -10.58 14.72
N ARG A 227 14.53 -11.87 14.41
CA ARG A 227 15.30 -12.84 15.24
C ARG A 227 14.89 -12.84 16.72
N ALA A 228 13.58 -12.82 16.97
CA ALA A 228 12.99 -12.75 18.30
C ALA A 228 13.32 -11.47 19.11
N GLY A 229 13.88 -10.46 18.50
CA GLY A 229 14.10 -9.12 19.03
C GLY A 229 13.23 -8.07 18.35
N LEU A 230 13.16 -6.88 18.93
CA LEU A 230 12.46 -5.73 18.38
C LEU A 230 13.44 -4.57 18.24
N ILE A 231 13.50 -4.00 17.04
CA ILE A 231 14.36 -2.85 16.71
C ILE A 231 13.44 -1.67 16.39
N GLU A 232 13.75 -0.51 16.97
CA GLU A 232 12.99 0.71 16.76
C GLU A 232 13.73 1.64 15.81
N TYR A 233 12.98 2.18 14.82
CA TYR A 233 13.43 3.21 13.90
C TYR A 233 12.53 4.43 14.03
N GLN A 234 13.13 5.62 14.11
CA GLN A 234 12.43 6.89 14.13
C GLN A 234 12.16 7.37 12.71
N GLY A 235 10.94 7.82 12.43
CA GLY A 235 10.54 8.33 11.14
C GLY A 235 9.56 7.41 10.39
N ASN A 236 9.39 7.67 9.09
CA ASN A 236 8.50 6.95 8.20
C ASN A 236 9.21 5.76 7.50
N TYR A 237 8.55 5.17 6.51
CA TYR A 237 9.09 4.02 5.78
C TYR A 237 10.37 4.35 4.98
N GLN A 238 10.47 5.54 4.38
CA GLN A 238 11.69 5.96 3.67
C GLN A 238 12.87 6.13 4.64
N ASP A 239 12.63 6.70 5.83
CA ASP A 239 13.65 6.78 6.88
C ASP A 239 14.10 5.40 7.35
N TYR A 240 13.16 4.46 7.54
CA TYR A 240 13.47 3.08 7.87
C TYR A 240 14.38 2.43 6.83
N VAL A 241 14.04 2.53 5.53
CA VAL A 241 14.86 1.94 4.44
C VAL A 241 16.28 2.49 4.46
N ARG A 242 16.42 3.82 4.63
CA ARG A 242 17.73 4.47 4.72
C ARG A 242 18.53 4.00 5.95
N LEU A 243 17.90 4.03 7.14
CA LEU A 243 18.56 3.64 8.39
C LEU A 243 18.92 2.16 8.42
N LYS A 244 18.06 1.29 7.84
CA LYS A 244 18.31 -0.13 7.70
C LYS A 244 19.51 -0.40 6.79
N ALA A 245 19.58 0.25 5.62
CA ALA A 245 20.72 0.14 4.71
C ALA A 245 22.04 0.55 5.39
N GLU A 246 22.04 1.67 6.12
CA GLU A 246 23.22 2.11 6.89
C GLU A 246 23.63 1.08 7.97
N GLN A 247 22.64 0.45 8.63
CA GLN A 247 22.88 -0.59 9.62
C GLN A 247 23.46 -1.85 8.97
N ASP A 248 22.86 -2.31 7.88
CA ASP A 248 23.32 -3.50 7.14
C ASP A 248 24.77 -3.32 6.61
N GLU A 249 25.13 -2.13 6.10
CA GLU A 249 26.51 -1.81 5.72
C GLU A 249 27.48 -1.89 6.91
N ARG A 250 27.10 -1.35 8.08
CA ARG A 250 27.91 -1.42 9.29
C ARG A 250 28.10 -2.87 9.75
N ASP A 251 27.02 -3.65 9.75
CA ASP A 251 27.04 -5.05 10.14
C ASP A 251 27.86 -5.89 9.16
N ALA A 252 27.76 -5.66 7.88
CA ALA A 252 28.61 -6.30 6.85
C ALA A 252 30.10 -5.96 7.05
N ALA A 253 30.42 -4.70 7.34
CA ALA A 253 31.81 -4.29 7.63
C ALA A 253 32.36 -4.95 8.92
N LEU A 254 31.53 -5.06 9.97
CA LEU A 254 31.89 -5.74 11.21
C LEU A 254 32.06 -7.25 10.99
N LEU A 255 31.17 -7.86 10.20
CA LEU A 255 31.25 -9.28 9.85
C LEU A 255 32.55 -9.57 9.08
N HIS A 256 32.87 -8.75 8.09
CA HIS A 256 34.10 -8.87 7.32
C HIS A 256 35.35 -8.76 8.22
N LYS A 257 35.37 -7.83 9.18
CA LYS A 257 36.44 -7.73 10.19
C LYS A 257 36.53 -9.00 11.07
N LYS A 258 35.38 -9.51 11.55
CA LYS A 258 35.32 -10.77 12.32
C LYS A 258 35.84 -11.96 11.49
N GLN A 259 35.46 -12.05 10.22
CA GLN A 259 35.97 -13.12 9.32
C GLN A 259 37.47 -13.02 9.07
N GLN A 260 38.00 -11.82 8.89
CA GLN A 260 39.46 -11.63 8.78
C GLN A 260 40.19 -12.03 10.04
N LEU A 261 39.69 -11.65 11.21
CA LEU A 261 40.22 -12.05 12.50
C LEU A 261 40.17 -13.56 12.66
N TYR A 262 39.05 -14.19 12.31
CA TYR A 262 38.92 -15.67 12.35
C TYR A 262 39.95 -16.35 11.46
N LYS A 263 40.18 -15.87 10.23
CA LYS A 263 41.24 -16.42 9.35
C LYS A 263 42.63 -16.28 9.94
N GLN A 264 42.94 -15.17 10.61
CA GLN A 264 44.22 -14.97 11.30
C GLN A 264 44.37 -15.91 12.50
N GLU A 265 43.33 -16.02 13.33
CA GLU A 265 43.35 -16.93 14.50
C GLU A 265 43.38 -18.40 14.08
N LEU A 266 42.67 -18.78 12.99
CA LEU A 266 42.71 -20.14 12.43
C LEU A 266 44.12 -20.47 11.93
N THR A 267 44.82 -19.54 11.28
CA THR A 267 46.19 -19.73 10.82
C THR A 267 47.15 -19.90 12.01
N TRP A 268 46.92 -19.13 13.08
CA TRP A 268 47.67 -19.26 14.31
C TRP A 268 47.42 -20.62 14.99
N MET A 269 46.17 -21.08 15.10
CA MET A 269 45.79 -22.38 15.64
C MET A 269 46.45 -23.55 14.89
N ARG A 270 46.57 -23.47 13.56
CA ARG A 270 47.18 -24.50 12.70
C ARG A 270 48.71 -24.61 12.88
N ARG A 271 49.40 -23.56 13.36
CA ARG A 271 50.84 -23.53 13.53
C ARG A 271 51.35 -24.18 14.82
N GLN A 272 50.50 -24.86 15.60
CA GLN A 272 50.85 -25.52 16.88
C GLN A 272 51.83 -24.67 17.73
N PRO A 273 51.33 -23.71 18.51
CA PRO A 273 52.20 -22.85 19.30
C PRO A 273 52.80 -23.64 20.48
N GLN A 274 54.13 -23.72 20.56
CA GLN A 274 54.84 -24.28 21.72
C GLN A 274 54.90 -23.28 22.88
N ALA A 275 54.47 -23.72 24.08
CA ALA A 275 54.70 -23.20 25.43
C ALA A 275 54.22 -21.78 25.81
N ARG A 276 53.32 -21.73 26.77
CA ARG A 276 52.97 -20.88 27.94
C ARG A 276 51.47 -20.87 28.15
N ALA A 277 51.00 -21.68 29.11
CA ALA A 277 49.62 -22.20 29.16
C ALA A 277 48.46 -21.17 29.31
N THR A 278 48.60 -20.10 30.12
CA THR A 278 47.44 -19.29 30.52
C THR A 278 47.00 -18.25 29.46
N LYS A 279 47.94 -17.58 28.77
CA LYS A 279 47.62 -16.64 27.68
C LYS A 279 47.12 -17.35 26.43
N GLN A 280 47.50 -18.59 26.26
CA GLN A 280 47.12 -19.46 25.16
C GLN A 280 45.66 -19.92 25.28
N GLN A 281 45.22 -20.27 26.50
CA GLN A 281 43.84 -20.71 26.76
C GLN A 281 42.83 -19.57 26.51
N ALA A 282 43.12 -18.35 26.92
CA ALA A 282 42.25 -17.19 26.64
C ALA A 282 42.11 -16.89 25.14
N ARG A 283 43.15 -17.17 24.33
CA ARG A 283 43.11 -17.00 22.87
C ARG A 283 42.36 -18.14 22.18
N ILE A 284 42.48 -19.35 22.69
CA ILE A 284 41.70 -20.51 22.23
C ILE A 284 40.21 -20.30 22.53
N ASN A 285 39.86 -19.84 23.72
CA ASN A 285 38.49 -19.54 24.07
C ASN A 285 37.91 -18.46 23.13
N ARG A 286 38.62 -17.34 22.91
CA ARG A 286 38.23 -16.30 21.94
C ARG A 286 38.03 -16.83 20.51
N PHE A 287 38.86 -17.79 20.07
CA PHE A 287 38.69 -18.45 18.78
C PHE A 287 37.41 -19.28 18.74
N HIS A 288 37.07 -19.99 19.80
CA HIS A 288 35.83 -20.75 19.89
C HIS A 288 34.61 -19.84 19.92
N ASP A 289 34.65 -18.74 20.67
CA ASP A 289 33.59 -17.73 20.72
C ASP A 289 33.41 -17.13 19.34
N LEU A 290 34.48 -16.70 18.65
CA LEU A 290 34.45 -16.16 17.32
C LEU A 290 33.92 -17.14 16.26
N LYS A 291 34.27 -18.44 16.42
CA LYS A 291 33.75 -19.52 15.57
C LYS A 291 32.24 -19.70 15.77
N GLN A 292 31.77 -19.66 17.01
CA GLN A 292 30.36 -19.79 17.36
C GLN A 292 29.57 -18.61 16.83
N ASP A 293 30.07 -17.38 16.99
CA ASP A 293 29.49 -16.15 16.44
C ASP A 293 29.31 -16.22 14.91
N LEU A 294 30.33 -16.71 14.19
CA LEU A 294 30.32 -16.82 12.73
C LEU A 294 29.50 -18.02 12.21
N SER A 295 29.33 -19.08 13.00
CA SER A 295 28.56 -20.26 12.58
C SER A 295 27.06 -20.04 12.53
N GLY A 296 26.54 -18.99 13.20
CA GLY A 296 25.12 -18.60 13.20
C GLY A 296 24.73 -17.63 12.11
N GLN A 297 25.69 -17.10 11.33
CA GLN A 297 25.44 -16.09 10.29
C GLN A 297 25.57 -16.70 8.90
N SER A 298 24.44 -16.86 8.22
CA SER A 298 24.38 -17.23 6.81
C SER A 298 24.84 -16.03 5.96
N ASN A 299 25.75 -16.25 5.00
CA ASN A 299 26.08 -15.26 3.99
C ASN A 299 24.84 -15.08 3.08
N GLN A 300 24.09 -14.01 3.28
CA GLN A 300 23.18 -13.53 2.25
C GLN A 300 24.05 -12.93 1.12
N THR A 301 24.27 -13.72 0.11
CA THR A 301 24.83 -13.23 -1.16
C THR A 301 23.64 -12.69 -1.97
N ASP A 302 23.61 -11.39 -2.24
CA ASP A 302 22.74 -10.79 -3.26
C ASP A 302 23.10 -11.40 -4.62
N LEU A 303 22.47 -12.50 -4.96
CA LEU A 303 22.56 -13.08 -6.29
C LEU A 303 21.46 -12.46 -7.16
N GLU A 304 21.89 -11.72 -8.18
CA GLU A 304 20.99 -11.24 -9.23
C GLU A 304 20.30 -12.44 -9.88
N MET A 305 18.99 -12.57 -9.65
CA MET A 305 18.17 -13.64 -10.23
C MET A 305 17.74 -13.25 -11.64
N ASN A 306 18.54 -13.60 -12.62
CA ASN A 306 18.18 -13.45 -14.01
C ASN A 306 17.94 -14.84 -14.62
N PHE A 307 16.68 -15.24 -14.76
CA PHE A 307 16.33 -16.50 -15.46
C PHE A 307 16.43 -16.32 -16.99
N GLU A 308 16.94 -17.32 -17.67
CA GLU A 308 16.86 -17.37 -19.13
C GLU A 308 15.39 -17.51 -19.56
N THR A 309 14.84 -16.49 -20.22
CA THR A 309 13.50 -16.55 -20.82
C THR A 309 13.55 -17.14 -22.22
N SER A 310 12.54 -17.94 -22.58
CA SER A 310 12.42 -18.46 -23.93
C SER A 310 12.14 -17.33 -24.95
N ARG A 311 12.60 -17.48 -26.20
CA ARG A 311 12.37 -16.48 -27.25
C ARG A 311 10.88 -16.26 -27.48
N ILE A 312 10.45 -15.00 -27.52
CA ILE A 312 9.06 -14.59 -27.76
C ILE A 312 9.00 -13.69 -29.00
N GLY A 313 7.91 -13.75 -29.75
CA GLY A 313 7.63 -12.90 -30.90
C GLY A 313 7.40 -11.44 -30.50
N LYS A 314 7.38 -10.50 -31.48
CA LYS A 314 7.10 -9.08 -31.21
C LYS A 314 5.67 -8.84 -30.71
N LYS A 315 4.67 -9.53 -31.29
CA LYS A 315 3.27 -9.53 -30.84
C LYS A 315 3.07 -10.74 -29.95
N VAL A 316 2.69 -10.51 -28.70
CA VAL A 316 2.54 -11.56 -27.71
C VAL A 316 1.08 -11.92 -27.52
N ILE A 317 0.24 -10.91 -27.25
CA ILE A 317 -1.21 -11.04 -27.05
C ILE A 317 -1.89 -9.89 -27.78
N GLU A 318 -2.95 -10.16 -28.56
CA GLU A 318 -3.71 -9.14 -29.28
C GLU A 318 -5.21 -9.35 -29.02
N PHE A 319 -5.88 -8.34 -28.48
CA PHE A 319 -7.33 -8.26 -28.35
C PHE A 319 -7.88 -7.50 -29.55
N LYS A 320 -8.90 -8.05 -30.21
CA LYS A 320 -9.59 -7.41 -31.33
C LYS A 320 -11.08 -7.37 -31.05
N ASP A 321 -11.59 -6.17 -30.85
CA ASP A 321 -13.00 -5.84 -30.63
C ASP A 321 -13.67 -6.78 -29.60
N VAL A 322 -12.95 -7.06 -28.51
CA VAL A 322 -13.37 -8.01 -27.48
C VAL A 322 -14.43 -7.40 -26.59
N SER A 323 -15.58 -8.10 -26.52
CA SER A 323 -16.62 -7.74 -25.55
C SER A 323 -16.93 -8.94 -24.65
N PHE A 324 -17.13 -8.66 -23.37
CA PHE A 324 -17.46 -9.64 -22.35
C PHE A 324 -18.37 -9.05 -21.28
N ALA A 325 -19.39 -9.79 -20.86
CA ALA A 325 -20.31 -9.42 -19.79
C ALA A 325 -20.60 -10.62 -18.88
N PHE A 326 -20.81 -10.38 -17.60
CA PHE A 326 -21.42 -11.34 -16.69
C PHE A 326 -22.92 -11.03 -16.58
N GLU A 327 -23.78 -11.99 -16.95
CA GLU A 327 -25.23 -11.82 -16.98
C GLU A 327 -25.63 -10.54 -17.74
N ASN A 328 -25.93 -9.45 -17.04
CA ASN A 328 -26.31 -8.16 -17.62
C ASN A 328 -25.32 -7.03 -17.34
N LYS A 329 -24.18 -7.32 -16.64
CA LYS A 329 -23.16 -6.31 -16.34
C LYS A 329 -22.05 -6.38 -17.38
N PRO A 330 -21.94 -5.38 -18.29
CA PRO A 330 -20.84 -5.34 -19.26
C PRO A 330 -19.51 -5.06 -18.51
N ILE A 331 -18.47 -5.82 -18.85
CA ILE A 331 -17.11 -5.67 -18.30
C ILE A 331 -16.17 -5.09 -19.35
N LEU A 332 -16.25 -5.62 -20.57
CA LEU A 332 -15.46 -5.13 -21.72
C LEU A 332 -16.42 -4.86 -22.88
N GLN A 333 -16.20 -3.74 -23.59
CA GLN A 333 -16.95 -3.36 -24.78
C GLN A 333 -15.97 -2.94 -25.88
N ASP A 334 -15.96 -3.68 -27.01
CA ASP A 334 -15.11 -3.44 -28.18
C ASP A 334 -13.65 -3.12 -27.82
N PHE A 335 -13.15 -3.84 -26.82
CA PHE A 335 -11.83 -3.61 -26.25
C PHE A 335 -10.73 -4.11 -27.17
N ASN A 336 -9.76 -3.23 -27.44
CA ASN A 336 -8.59 -3.51 -28.25
C ASN A 336 -7.31 -3.29 -27.44
N LEU A 337 -6.41 -4.26 -27.44
CA LEU A 337 -5.13 -4.17 -26.75
C LEU A 337 -4.07 -4.98 -27.50
N LEU A 338 -2.90 -4.40 -27.67
CA LEU A 338 -1.73 -5.10 -28.16
C LEU A 338 -0.65 -5.16 -27.08
N VAL A 339 -0.34 -6.37 -26.59
CA VAL A 339 0.76 -6.62 -25.68
C VAL A 339 2.00 -7.01 -26.48
N GLN A 340 3.07 -6.27 -26.28
CA GLN A 340 4.36 -6.48 -26.93
C GLN A 340 5.37 -7.14 -25.99
N ASN A 341 6.47 -7.60 -26.58
CA ASN A 341 7.58 -8.12 -25.80
C ASN A 341 8.15 -7.03 -24.87
N LYS A 342 8.33 -7.36 -23.60
CA LYS A 342 8.80 -6.46 -22.51
C LYS A 342 7.79 -5.43 -22.01
N ASP A 343 6.53 -5.46 -22.43
CA ASP A 343 5.54 -4.59 -21.82
C ASP A 343 5.41 -4.87 -20.32
N ARG A 344 5.24 -3.79 -19.56
CA ARG A 344 5.03 -3.77 -18.12
C ARG A 344 3.71 -3.08 -17.85
N ILE A 345 2.64 -3.86 -17.75
CA ILE A 345 1.27 -3.36 -17.69
C ILE A 345 0.73 -3.51 -16.27
N GLY A 346 0.40 -2.38 -15.63
CA GLY A 346 -0.36 -2.33 -14.39
C GLY A 346 -1.85 -2.16 -14.69
N ILE A 347 -2.70 -2.95 -14.05
CA ILE A 347 -4.16 -2.84 -14.16
C ILE A 347 -4.69 -2.30 -12.84
N VAL A 348 -5.43 -1.18 -12.90
CA VAL A 348 -5.97 -0.49 -11.74
C VAL A 348 -7.46 -0.19 -11.90
N GLY A 349 -8.16 0.06 -10.80
CA GLY A 349 -9.59 0.37 -10.74
C GLY A 349 -10.25 -0.23 -9.51
N ASP A 350 -11.51 0.10 -9.27
CA ASP A 350 -12.28 -0.33 -8.11
C ASP A 350 -12.43 -1.86 -8.01
N ASN A 351 -12.81 -2.35 -6.85
CA ASN A 351 -13.07 -3.76 -6.66
C ASN A 351 -14.34 -4.18 -7.42
N GLY A 352 -14.26 -5.35 -8.13
CA GLY A 352 -15.39 -5.90 -8.88
C GLY A 352 -15.68 -5.26 -10.24
N VAL A 353 -14.78 -4.41 -10.78
CA VAL A 353 -14.93 -3.80 -12.12
C VAL A 353 -14.55 -4.72 -13.27
N GLY A 354 -13.85 -5.85 -12.99
CA GLY A 354 -13.48 -6.82 -14.02
C GLY A 354 -11.98 -6.99 -14.27
N LYS A 355 -11.11 -6.52 -13.38
CA LYS A 355 -9.65 -6.65 -13.48
C LYS A 355 -9.21 -8.10 -13.66
N SER A 356 -9.62 -8.99 -12.74
CA SER A 356 -9.32 -10.43 -12.82
C SER A 356 -9.98 -11.11 -14.01
N THR A 357 -11.12 -10.57 -14.51
CA THR A 357 -11.77 -11.06 -15.72
C THR A 357 -10.88 -10.86 -16.96
N LEU A 358 -10.24 -9.69 -17.07
CA LEU A 358 -9.28 -9.42 -18.14
C LEU A 358 -8.10 -10.39 -18.09
N LEU A 359 -7.54 -10.66 -16.90
CA LEU A 359 -6.47 -11.66 -16.74
C LEU A 359 -6.94 -13.07 -17.11
N ASN A 360 -8.16 -13.45 -16.74
CA ASN A 360 -8.71 -14.77 -17.07
C ASN A 360 -8.99 -14.94 -18.58
N LEU A 361 -9.34 -13.86 -19.30
CA LEU A 361 -9.43 -13.89 -20.77
C LEU A 361 -8.05 -14.10 -21.41
N ILE A 362 -7.00 -13.44 -20.88
CA ILE A 362 -5.62 -13.64 -21.33
C ILE A 362 -5.13 -15.07 -21.03
N ALA A 363 -5.49 -15.61 -19.87
CA ALA A 363 -5.13 -16.96 -19.47
C ALA A 363 -5.98 -18.06 -20.15
N GLU A 364 -6.87 -17.70 -21.08
CA GLU A 364 -7.82 -18.61 -21.78
C GLU A 364 -8.75 -19.40 -20.85
N ARG A 365 -8.90 -18.95 -19.60
CA ARG A 365 -9.85 -19.52 -18.62
C ARG A 365 -11.30 -19.07 -18.90
N LEU A 366 -11.47 -17.93 -19.57
CA LEU A 366 -12.74 -17.41 -20.07
C LEU A 366 -12.67 -17.17 -21.57
N GLN A 367 -13.79 -17.35 -22.26
CA GLN A 367 -13.90 -17.05 -23.69
C GLN A 367 -14.66 -15.73 -23.89
N PRO A 368 -14.23 -14.85 -24.80
CA PRO A 368 -14.95 -13.63 -25.12
C PRO A 368 -16.31 -13.95 -25.76
N GLN A 369 -17.31 -13.08 -25.53
CA GLN A 369 -18.64 -13.20 -26.14
C GLN A 369 -18.64 -12.69 -27.58
N SER A 370 -17.81 -11.69 -27.87
CA SER A 370 -17.54 -11.22 -29.24
C SER A 370 -16.08 -10.79 -29.36
N GLY A 371 -15.57 -10.71 -30.61
CA GLY A 371 -14.18 -10.40 -30.87
C GLY A 371 -13.26 -11.62 -30.74
N GLN A 372 -11.95 -11.36 -30.66
CA GLN A 372 -10.94 -12.42 -30.59
C GLN A 372 -9.79 -12.03 -29.69
N VAL A 373 -9.32 -12.99 -28.87
CA VAL A 373 -8.03 -12.90 -28.16
C VAL A 373 -7.05 -13.80 -28.90
N ILE A 374 -5.99 -13.22 -29.46
CA ILE A 374 -4.97 -13.92 -30.23
C ILE A 374 -3.71 -14.01 -29.39
N ILE A 375 -3.29 -15.22 -29.06
CA ILE A 375 -2.08 -15.50 -28.28
C ILE A 375 -1.03 -16.11 -29.22
N GLY A 376 0.21 -15.64 -29.14
CA GLY A 376 1.30 -16.15 -29.99
C GLY A 376 1.62 -17.61 -29.67
N GLU A 377 1.90 -18.42 -30.69
CA GLU A 377 2.15 -19.87 -30.58
C GLU A 377 3.30 -20.25 -29.62
N THR A 378 4.26 -19.34 -29.42
CA THR A 378 5.40 -19.55 -28.51
C THR A 378 5.17 -19.04 -27.10
N VAL A 379 3.99 -18.50 -26.81
CA VAL A 379 3.65 -17.93 -25.51
C VAL A 379 3.45 -19.03 -24.48
N ARG A 380 4.10 -18.86 -23.34
CA ARG A 380 3.92 -19.69 -22.13
C ARG A 380 3.55 -18.77 -21.00
N VAL A 381 2.26 -18.78 -20.67
CA VAL A 381 1.70 -17.93 -19.62
C VAL A 381 1.87 -18.62 -18.27
N ALA A 382 2.45 -17.93 -17.30
CA ALA A 382 2.29 -18.28 -15.89
C ALA A 382 1.29 -17.31 -15.26
N TYR A 383 0.30 -17.84 -14.59
CA TYR A 383 -0.74 -17.06 -13.92
C TYR A 383 -0.69 -17.28 -12.42
N PHE A 384 -0.29 -16.23 -11.71
CA PHE A 384 -0.40 -16.15 -10.25
C PHE A 384 -1.76 -15.56 -9.91
N SER A 385 -2.72 -16.44 -9.61
CA SER A 385 -4.09 -16.06 -9.26
C SER A 385 -4.22 -15.75 -7.77
N GLN A 386 -5.25 -15.00 -7.40
CA GLN A 386 -5.55 -14.64 -6.02
C GLN A 386 -5.76 -15.89 -5.12
N GLN A 387 -6.39 -16.95 -5.65
CA GLN A 387 -6.47 -18.26 -5.01
C GLN A 387 -5.41 -19.19 -5.61
N ILE A 388 -4.68 -19.88 -4.75
CA ILE A 388 -3.65 -20.83 -5.17
C ILE A 388 -4.30 -22.16 -5.50
N ASP A 389 -4.44 -22.46 -6.79
CA ASP A 389 -4.91 -23.74 -7.26
C ASP A 389 -3.73 -24.69 -7.52
N GLY A 390 -3.85 -25.96 -7.10
CA GLY A 390 -2.87 -27.00 -7.43
C GLY A 390 -1.65 -27.08 -6.51
N LEU A 391 -1.73 -26.54 -5.30
CA LEU A 391 -0.72 -26.76 -4.27
C LEU A 391 -1.00 -28.09 -3.57
N ASP A 392 -0.14 -29.10 -3.76
CA ASP A 392 -0.24 -30.38 -3.06
C ASP A 392 0.34 -30.24 -1.64
N GLU A 393 -0.55 -30.01 -0.68
CA GLU A 393 -0.20 -29.74 0.71
C GLU A 393 0.46 -30.93 1.42
N SER A 394 0.32 -32.15 0.88
CA SER A 394 0.94 -33.36 1.43
C SER A 394 2.45 -33.48 1.15
N LYS A 395 2.97 -32.65 0.25
CA LYS A 395 4.38 -32.68 -0.15
C LYS A 395 5.26 -31.85 0.77
N ARG A 396 6.57 -32.15 0.76
CA ARG A 396 7.59 -31.31 1.38
C ARG A 396 7.97 -30.16 0.45
N VAL A 397 8.31 -29.01 1.01
CA VAL A 397 8.71 -27.78 0.29
C VAL A 397 9.73 -28.09 -0.81
N ILE A 398 10.83 -28.76 -0.49
CA ILE A 398 11.88 -29.08 -1.45
C ILE A 398 11.41 -30.02 -2.55
N ASN A 399 10.64 -31.08 -2.21
CA ASN A 399 10.19 -32.07 -3.17
C ASN A 399 9.22 -31.48 -4.19
N PHE A 400 8.36 -30.56 -3.75
CA PHE A 400 7.39 -29.85 -4.59
C PHE A 400 8.07 -29.06 -5.72
N LEU A 401 9.22 -28.46 -5.45
CA LEU A 401 9.99 -27.72 -6.46
C LEU A 401 10.89 -28.65 -7.30
N GLN A 402 11.45 -29.70 -6.70
CA GLN A 402 12.29 -30.65 -7.40
C GLN A 402 11.55 -31.47 -8.46
N GLU A 403 10.23 -31.61 -8.35
CA GLU A 403 9.39 -32.20 -9.41
C GLU A 403 9.40 -31.36 -10.69
N VAL A 404 9.60 -30.05 -10.59
CA VAL A 404 9.65 -29.15 -11.74
C VAL A 404 11.05 -29.10 -12.34
N ALA A 405 12.07 -28.98 -11.50
CA ALA A 405 13.48 -28.99 -11.90
C ALA A 405 14.39 -29.32 -10.72
N GLU A 406 15.51 -29.98 -10.94
CA GLU A 406 16.56 -30.16 -9.93
C GLU A 406 17.48 -28.94 -9.85
N GLU A 407 17.73 -28.30 -10.99
CA GLU A 407 18.57 -27.11 -11.15
C GLU A 407 17.94 -26.15 -12.14
N VAL A 408 18.14 -24.86 -11.93
CA VAL A 408 17.63 -23.79 -12.79
C VAL A 408 18.79 -23.03 -13.43
N LYS A 409 18.74 -22.89 -14.76
CA LYS A 409 19.72 -22.04 -15.48
C LYS A 409 19.36 -20.59 -15.28
N THR A 410 20.32 -19.84 -14.80
CA THR A 410 20.27 -18.37 -14.67
C THR A 410 21.32 -17.74 -15.61
N THR A 411 21.26 -16.45 -15.85
CA THR A 411 22.23 -15.73 -16.69
C THR A 411 23.67 -15.79 -16.14
N VAL A 412 23.81 -16.04 -14.84
CA VAL A 412 25.10 -16.11 -14.12
C VAL A 412 25.64 -17.54 -14.02
N GLY A 413 24.79 -18.55 -14.28
CA GLY A 413 25.15 -19.98 -14.18
C GLY A 413 23.97 -20.85 -13.79
N THR A 414 24.24 -22.05 -13.28
CA THR A 414 23.23 -22.97 -12.79
C THR A 414 23.07 -22.84 -11.28
N THR A 415 21.85 -22.60 -10.81
CA THR A 415 21.52 -22.45 -9.39
C THR A 415 20.71 -23.66 -8.93
N SER A 416 21.02 -24.21 -7.75
CA SER A 416 20.27 -25.32 -7.17
C SER A 416 18.92 -24.88 -6.61
N ILE A 417 17.94 -25.78 -6.54
CA ILE A 417 16.65 -25.51 -5.91
C ILE A 417 16.81 -25.11 -4.43
N THR A 418 17.81 -25.66 -3.73
CA THR A 418 18.11 -25.28 -2.33
C THR A 418 18.53 -23.82 -2.20
N ASP A 419 19.36 -23.31 -3.12
CA ASP A 419 19.82 -21.93 -3.09
C ASP A 419 18.68 -20.97 -3.48
N LEU A 420 17.82 -21.36 -4.44
CA LEU A 420 16.63 -20.60 -4.80
C LEU A 420 15.64 -20.51 -3.64
N LEU A 421 15.42 -21.60 -2.89
CA LEU A 421 14.59 -21.58 -1.68
C LEU A 421 15.14 -20.60 -0.64
N GLU A 422 16.46 -20.61 -0.40
CA GLU A 422 17.09 -19.66 0.54
C GLU A 422 16.91 -18.20 0.08
N GLN A 423 17.04 -17.92 -1.21
CA GLN A 423 16.81 -16.58 -1.79
C GLN A 423 15.35 -16.13 -1.63
N PHE A 424 14.38 -17.05 -1.71
CA PHE A 424 12.98 -16.80 -1.44
C PHE A 424 12.62 -16.92 0.06
N LEU A 425 13.61 -16.72 0.93
CA LEU A 425 13.44 -16.69 2.38
C LEU A 425 12.88 -17.99 2.99
N PHE A 426 13.19 -19.14 2.38
CA PHE A 426 12.98 -20.46 2.96
C PHE A 426 14.30 -20.99 3.50
N PRO A 427 14.59 -20.84 4.79
CA PRO A 427 15.83 -21.36 5.37
C PRO A 427 15.87 -22.89 5.27
N ARG A 428 17.07 -23.48 5.27
CA ARG A 428 17.28 -24.94 5.12
C ARG A 428 16.48 -25.79 6.10
N SER A 429 16.22 -25.26 7.30
CA SER A 429 15.37 -25.91 8.30
C SER A 429 13.93 -26.14 7.83
N MET A 430 13.43 -25.30 6.90
CA MET A 430 12.07 -25.39 6.36
C MET A 430 11.97 -26.27 5.12
N HIS A 431 13.07 -26.63 4.44
CA HIS A 431 13.03 -27.39 3.19
C HIS A 431 12.36 -28.75 3.34
N GLY A 432 12.49 -29.38 4.51
CA GLY A 432 11.85 -30.67 4.84
C GLY A 432 10.43 -30.56 5.40
N THR A 433 9.90 -29.34 5.62
CA THR A 433 8.59 -29.11 6.20
C THR A 433 7.48 -29.46 5.18
N LEU A 434 6.36 -30.01 5.67
CA LEU A 434 5.17 -30.24 4.84
C LEU A 434 4.51 -28.91 4.49
N ILE A 435 4.00 -28.80 3.26
CA ILE A 435 3.36 -27.55 2.76
C ILE A 435 2.11 -27.20 3.58
N GLU A 436 1.37 -28.20 4.10
CA GLU A 436 0.22 -27.96 4.99
C GLU A 436 0.56 -27.11 6.23
N LYS A 437 1.82 -27.19 6.72
CA LYS A 437 2.30 -26.48 7.91
C LYS A 437 2.79 -25.06 7.62
N LEU A 438 2.82 -24.66 6.37
CA LEU A 438 3.21 -23.32 5.95
C LEU A 438 2.05 -22.34 6.19
N SER A 439 2.40 -21.11 6.56
CA SER A 439 1.46 -19.99 6.57
C SER A 439 0.96 -19.66 5.16
N GLY A 440 -0.16 -18.94 5.05
CA GLY A 440 -0.72 -18.52 3.75
C GLY A 440 0.29 -17.76 2.89
N GLY A 441 1.02 -16.81 3.47
CA GLY A 441 2.06 -16.06 2.76
C GLY A 441 3.24 -16.93 2.32
N GLU A 442 3.66 -17.91 3.13
CA GLU A 442 4.70 -18.86 2.74
C GLU A 442 4.24 -19.79 1.60
N LYS A 443 2.98 -20.24 1.63
CA LYS A 443 2.39 -21.00 0.51
C LYS A 443 2.37 -20.19 -0.77
N LYS A 444 1.97 -18.92 -0.73
CA LYS A 444 1.99 -18.00 -1.88
C LYS A 444 3.40 -17.81 -2.44
N ARG A 445 4.37 -17.59 -1.58
CA ARG A 445 5.79 -17.45 -1.94
C ARG A 445 6.36 -18.71 -2.59
N LEU A 446 6.03 -19.89 -2.05
CA LEU A 446 6.45 -21.18 -2.62
C LEU A 446 5.83 -21.40 -4.01
N PHE A 447 4.55 -21.09 -4.16
CA PHE A 447 3.84 -21.21 -5.43
C PHE A 447 4.41 -20.25 -6.49
N LEU A 448 4.68 -19.01 -6.11
CA LEU A 448 5.34 -18.04 -6.97
C LEU A 448 6.69 -18.57 -7.47
N LEU A 449 7.53 -19.10 -6.56
CA LEU A 449 8.82 -19.68 -6.93
C LEU A 449 8.67 -20.85 -7.91
N LYS A 450 7.67 -21.72 -7.73
CA LYS A 450 7.35 -22.78 -8.68
C LYS A 450 7.06 -22.22 -10.08
N LEU A 451 6.16 -21.22 -10.17
CA LEU A 451 5.82 -20.60 -11.46
C LEU A 451 7.04 -20.01 -12.17
N LEU A 452 7.98 -19.44 -11.43
CA LEU A 452 9.20 -18.86 -11.98
C LEU A 452 10.16 -19.94 -12.52
N ILE A 453 10.24 -21.08 -11.83
CA ILE A 453 11.07 -22.23 -12.24
C ILE A 453 10.56 -22.87 -13.55
N GLU A 454 9.25 -22.82 -13.82
CA GLU A 454 8.63 -23.34 -15.06
C GLU A 454 9.04 -22.58 -16.33
N LYS A 455 9.85 -21.53 -16.21
CA LYS A 455 10.39 -20.69 -17.30
C LYS A 455 9.29 -20.12 -18.21
N PRO A 456 8.30 -19.43 -17.67
CA PRO A 456 7.32 -18.73 -18.46
C PRO A 456 7.99 -17.62 -19.28
N ASN A 457 7.32 -17.16 -20.33
CA ASN A 457 7.72 -15.98 -21.08
C ASN A 457 6.66 -14.86 -21.03
N VAL A 458 5.51 -15.10 -20.37
CA VAL A 458 4.50 -14.10 -20.01
C VAL A 458 4.08 -14.34 -18.56
N LEU A 459 4.03 -13.27 -17.76
CA LEU A 459 3.57 -13.32 -16.38
C LEU A 459 2.26 -12.57 -16.22
N LEU A 460 1.27 -13.24 -15.65
CA LEU A 460 0.01 -12.65 -15.19
C LEU A 460 0.01 -12.73 -13.66
N LEU A 461 -0.13 -11.58 -13.01
CA LEU A 461 -0.10 -11.48 -11.55
C LEU A 461 -1.39 -10.81 -11.06
N ASP A 462 -2.20 -11.54 -10.32
CA ASP A 462 -3.46 -11.04 -9.75
C ASP A 462 -3.28 -10.83 -8.24
N GLU A 463 -3.15 -9.58 -7.83
CA GLU A 463 -2.88 -9.12 -6.46
C GLU A 463 -1.69 -9.87 -5.82
N PRO A 464 -0.50 -9.88 -6.44
CA PRO A 464 0.64 -10.63 -5.92
C PRO A 464 1.18 -10.05 -4.62
N THR A 465 0.84 -8.81 -4.30
CA THR A 465 1.31 -8.08 -3.11
C THR A 465 0.56 -8.48 -1.84
N ASN A 466 -0.65 -9.02 -1.97
CA ASN A 466 -1.45 -9.43 -0.82
C ASN A 466 -0.79 -10.60 -0.08
N ASP A 467 -0.67 -10.48 1.25
CA ASP A 467 -0.09 -11.46 2.18
C ASP A 467 1.43 -11.74 1.99
N LEU A 468 2.12 -11.02 1.11
CA LEU A 468 3.58 -11.09 0.99
C LEU A 468 4.23 -10.02 1.88
N ASP A 469 5.26 -10.41 2.63
CA ASP A 469 6.04 -9.44 3.41
C ASP A 469 6.94 -8.56 2.53
N ILE A 470 7.34 -7.42 3.06
CA ILE A 470 8.14 -6.41 2.35
C ILE A 470 9.44 -7.00 1.77
N ALA A 471 10.09 -7.93 2.49
CA ALA A 471 11.30 -8.57 2.01
C ALA A 471 11.03 -9.44 0.77
N THR A 472 9.95 -10.23 0.80
CA THR A 472 9.50 -11.04 -0.35
C THR A 472 9.08 -10.15 -1.53
N LEU A 473 8.37 -9.04 -1.27
CA LEU A 473 8.01 -8.07 -2.30
C LEU A 473 9.24 -7.49 -2.99
N THR A 474 10.28 -7.15 -2.23
CA THR A 474 11.55 -6.65 -2.79
C THR A 474 12.21 -7.68 -3.72
N VAL A 475 12.22 -8.96 -3.33
CA VAL A 475 12.74 -10.05 -4.17
C VAL A 475 11.92 -10.19 -5.45
N LEU A 476 10.59 -10.16 -5.34
CA LEU A 476 9.68 -10.23 -6.50
C LEU A 476 9.90 -9.05 -7.46
N GLU A 477 9.96 -7.83 -6.95
CA GLU A 477 10.18 -6.62 -7.75
C GLU A 477 11.48 -6.68 -8.53
N ASN A 478 12.58 -7.04 -7.87
CA ASN A 478 13.90 -7.19 -8.51
C ASN A 478 13.86 -8.26 -9.61
N PHE A 479 13.16 -9.37 -9.38
CA PHE A 479 12.95 -10.38 -10.40
C PHE A 479 12.13 -9.83 -11.58
N LEU A 480 11.00 -9.15 -11.34
CA LEU A 480 10.12 -8.64 -12.39
C LEU A 480 10.80 -7.55 -13.25
N GLN A 481 11.65 -6.72 -12.68
CA GLN A 481 12.44 -5.72 -13.42
C GLN A 481 13.36 -6.39 -14.45
N ASN A 482 13.96 -7.52 -14.09
CA ASN A 482 14.90 -8.25 -14.94
C ASN A 482 14.21 -9.33 -15.81
N PHE A 483 12.91 -9.54 -15.69
CA PHE A 483 12.18 -10.54 -16.46
C PHE A 483 12.15 -10.19 -17.95
N GLY A 484 12.51 -11.14 -18.83
CA GLY A 484 12.72 -10.90 -20.25
C GLY A 484 11.44 -10.82 -21.11
N GLY A 485 10.27 -11.18 -20.56
CA GLY A 485 8.96 -11.17 -21.24
C GLY A 485 8.03 -10.10 -20.69
N PRO A 486 6.79 -9.94 -21.25
CA PRO A 486 5.82 -9.01 -20.70
C PRO A 486 5.28 -9.48 -19.34
N VAL A 487 4.97 -8.48 -18.51
CA VAL A 487 4.32 -8.65 -17.20
C VAL A 487 3.02 -7.86 -17.21
N ILE A 488 1.93 -8.51 -16.86
CA ILE A 488 0.62 -7.89 -16.68
C ILE A 488 0.20 -8.16 -15.24
N THR A 489 0.03 -7.11 -14.47
CA THR A 489 -0.25 -7.22 -13.04
C THR A 489 -1.44 -6.39 -12.62
N VAL A 490 -2.31 -6.96 -11.79
CA VAL A 490 -3.31 -6.24 -10.99
C VAL A 490 -2.71 -6.05 -9.62
N SER A 491 -2.65 -4.83 -9.12
CA SER A 491 -2.23 -4.56 -7.75
C SER A 491 -2.82 -3.26 -7.22
N HIS A 492 -3.01 -3.21 -5.90
CA HIS A 492 -3.35 -2.01 -5.16
C HIS A 492 -2.13 -1.38 -4.46
N ASP A 493 -0.95 -2.02 -4.53
CA ASP A 493 0.30 -1.47 -4.00
C ASP A 493 0.92 -0.46 -4.98
N ARG A 494 0.89 0.82 -4.61
CA ARG A 494 1.41 1.94 -5.42
C ARG A 494 2.91 1.80 -5.67
N TYR A 495 3.70 1.46 -4.65
CA TYR A 495 5.15 1.27 -4.79
C TYR A 495 5.50 0.14 -5.75
N PHE A 496 4.75 -0.94 -5.69
CA PHE A 496 4.92 -2.06 -6.59
C PHE A 496 4.61 -1.67 -8.03
N LEU A 497 3.48 -0.97 -8.27
CA LEU A 497 3.11 -0.51 -9.60
C LEU A 497 4.12 0.50 -10.17
N ASP A 498 4.58 1.47 -9.38
CA ASP A 498 5.59 2.45 -9.82
C ASP A 498 6.91 1.78 -10.20
N LYS A 499 7.28 0.72 -9.51
CA LYS A 499 8.55 0.02 -9.75
C LYS A 499 8.49 -0.96 -10.92
N VAL A 500 7.32 -1.54 -11.18
CA VAL A 500 7.14 -2.64 -12.16
C VAL A 500 6.47 -2.17 -13.44
N ALA A 501 5.44 -1.30 -13.38
CA ALA A 501 4.65 -0.89 -14.53
C ALA A 501 5.26 0.31 -15.26
N SER A 502 5.20 0.27 -16.60
CA SER A 502 5.49 1.41 -17.49
C SER A 502 4.29 1.82 -18.33
N LYS A 503 3.17 1.13 -18.14
CA LYS A 503 1.89 1.36 -18.79
C LYS A 503 0.77 0.97 -17.84
N ILE A 504 -0.25 1.81 -17.71
CA ILE A 504 -1.39 1.57 -16.83
C ILE A 504 -2.65 1.38 -17.67
N LEU A 505 -3.44 0.35 -17.34
CA LEU A 505 -4.80 0.14 -17.82
C LEU A 505 -5.75 0.47 -16.67
N ALA A 506 -6.38 1.62 -16.71
CA ALA A 506 -7.30 2.08 -15.69
C ALA A 506 -8.75 1.75 -16.07
N PHE A 507 -9.44 1.00 -15.23
CA PHE A 507 -10.87 0.76 -15.36
C PHE A 507 -11.63 1.96 -14.78
N GLU A 508 -12.14 2.84 -15.65
CA GLU A 508 -12.81 4.07 -15.28
C GLU A 508 -14.06 4.30 -16.14
N ASN A 509 -15.09 4.91 -15.58
CA ASN A 509 -16.30 5.34 -16.30
C ASN A 509 -16.94 4.26 -17.18
N GLY A 510 -16.82 2.97 -16.79
CA GLY A 510 -17.35 1.83 -17.55
C GLY A 510 -16.52 1.42 -18.77
N GLY A 511 -15.30 1.95 -18.92
CA GLY A 511 -14.34 1.60 -19.95
C GLY A 511 -12.94 1.33 -19.40
N ILE A 512 -11.98 1.11 -20.29
CA ILE A 512 -10.57 0.97 -19.94
C ILE A 512 -9.80 2.09 -20.64
N ARG A 513 -9.12 2.91 -19.84
CA ARG A 513 -8.20 3.95 -20.32
C ARG A 513 -6.77 3.40 -20.30
N GLU A 514 -6.06 3.57 -21.39
CA GLU A 514 -4.64 3.25 -21.50
C GLU A 514 -3.80 4.50 -21.24
N PHE A 515 -2.85 4.39 -20.31
CA PHE A 515 -1.92 5.46 -19.95
C PHE A 515 -0.47 4.96 -20.06
N PHE A 516 0.41 5.76 -20.67
CA PHE A 516 1.83 5.46 -20.80
C PHE A 516 2.62 6.20 -19.73
N GLY A 517 3.12 5.47 -18.76
CA GLY A 517 3.83 5.97 -17.59
C GLY A 517 3.67 5.02 -16.42
N ASN A 518 4.23 5.39 -15.28
CA ASN A 518 4.04 4.66 -14.02
C ASN A 518 2.73 5.07 -13.33
N TYR A 519 2.46 4.52 -12.16
CA TYR A 519 1.21 4.78 -11.46
C TYR A 519 1.14 6.20 -10.87
N THR A 520 2.28 6.74 -10.41
CA THR A 520 2.36 8.12 -9.90
C THR A 520 2.08 9.13 -11.02
N ASP A 521 2.67 8.93 -12.21
CA ASP A 521 2.42 9.78 -13.39
C ASP A 521 0.92 9.78 -13.77
N TYR A 522 0.27 8.61 -13.69
CA TYR A 522 -1.18 8.48 -13.94
C TYR A 522 -2.02 9.26 -12.91
N LEU A 523 -1.65 9.21 -11.62
CA LEU A 523 -2.36 9.95 -10.58
C LEU A 523 -2.21 11.47 -10.75
N ASP A 524 -1.02 11.93 -11.12
CA ASP A 524 -0.74 13.35 -11.36
C ASP A 524 -1.56 13.87 -12.53
N GLU A 525 -1.67 13.10 -13.64
CA GLU A 525 -2.54 13.48 -14.77
C GLU A 525 -4.01 13.50 -14.36
N LYS A 526 -4.49 12.51 -13.62
CA LYS A 526 -5.87 12.47 -13.11
C LYS A 526 -6.19 13.65 -12.18
N ALA A 527 -5.25 14.01 -11.32
CA ALA A 527 -5.39 15.17 -10.44
C ALA A 527 -5.45 16.48 -11.23
N PHE A 528 -4.62 16.61 -12.26
CA PHE A 528 -4.63 17.75 -13.15
C PHE A 528 -5.95 17.88 -13.93
N GLU A 529 -6.47 16.80 -14.49
CA GLU A 529 -7.78 16.77 -15.17
C GLU A 529 -8.92 17.16 -14.21
N ALA A 530 -8.91 16.64 -12.97
CA ALA A 530 -9.91 16.96 -11.95
C ALA A 530 -9.86 18.45 -11.55
N ALA A 531 -8.66 19.02 -11.44
CA ALA A 531 -8.47 20.44 -11.15
C ALA A 531 -9.02 21.32 -12.28
N GLN A 532 -8.79 20.95 -13.55
CA GLN A 532 -9.35 21.67 -14.72
C GLN A 532 -10.88 21.62 -14.75
N VAL A 533 -11.48 20.45 -14.48
CA VAL A 533 -12.95 20.31 -14.41
C VAL A 533 -13.54 21.17 -13.28
N THR A 534 -12.86 21.19 -12.12
CA THR A 534 -13.30 21.99 -10.96
C THR A 534 -13.15 23.49 -11.22
N ALA A 535 -12.10 23.91 -11.90
CA ALA A 535 -11.90 25.30 -12.32
C ALA A 535 -12.98 25.72 -13.33
N SER A 536 -13.29 24.86 -14.31
CA SER A 536 -14.34 25.10 -15.31
C SER A 536 -15.74 25.21 -14.66
N GLN A 537 -16.04 24.32 -13.67
CA GLN A 537 -17.31 24.36 -12.94
C GLN A 537 -17.43 25.57 -11.98
N LYS A 538 -16.31 26.05 -11.42
CA LYS A 538 -16.31 27.31 -10.64
C LYS A 538 -16.60 28.51 -11.52
N ILE A 539 -16.04 28.52 -12.72
CA ILE A 539 -16.30 29.57 -13.72
C ILE A 539 -17.78 29.54 -14.15
N GLU A 540 -18.42 28.37 -14.27
CA GLU A 540 -19.87 28.27 -14.56
C GLU A 540 -20.75 28.62 -13.35
N LYS A 541 -20.33 28.37 -12.11
CA LYS A 541 -21.11 28.69 -10.89
C LYS A 541 -20.96 30.13 -10.42
N GLU A 542 -19.89 30.83 -10.79
CA GLU A 542 -19.65 32.22 -10.44
C GLU A 542 -20.22 33.23 -11.45
N LYS A 543 -21.01 32.80 -12.43
CA LYS A 543 -21.86 33.73 -13.19
C LYS A 543 -23.17 33.98 -12.43
N PRO A 544 -23.28 34.98 -11.55
CA PRO A 544 -24.58 35.44 -11.12
C PRO A 544 -25.22 36.03 -12.37
N VAL A 545 -26.34 35.46 -12.80
CA VAL A 545 -27.22 36.06 -13.79
C VAL A 545 -27.76 37.36 -13.20
N LYS A 546 -27.00 38.43 -13.32
CA LYS A 546 -27.57 39.78 -13.32
C LYS A 546 -28.22 39.97 -14.68
N PRO A 547 -29.47 40.50 -14.77
CA PRO A 547 -30.07 40.83 -16.05
C PRO A 547 -29.13 41.83 -16.75
N LYS A 548 -28.60 41.44 -17.92
CA LYS A 548 -27.88 42.35 -18.82
C LYS A 548 -28.83 43.49 -19.18
N GLU A 549 -28.63 44.66 -18.59
CA GLU A 549 -29.03 45.89 -19.27
C GLU A 549 -28.14 45.99 -20.50
N GLU A 550 -28.75 45.91 -21.69
CA GLU A 550 -28.09 46.14 -22.98
C GLU A 550 -27.57 47.57 -23.01
N LYS A 551 -26.30 47.79 -22.65
CA LYS A 551 -25.58 49.01 -23.01
C LYS A 551 -25.21 48.91 -24.48
N LYS A 552 -25.97 49.58 -25.29
CA LYS A 552 -25.80 49.63 -26.76
C LYS A 552 -24.68 50.54 -27.24
N ARG A 553 -23.90 51.20 -26.40
CA ARG A 553 -22.79 52.11 -26.80
C ARG A 553 -21.78 52.28 -25.67
N MET A 554 -20.51 52.37 -26.06
CA MET A 554 -19.41 52.70 -25.15
C MET A 554 -19.61 54.07 -24.50
N SER A 555 -19.31 54.17 -23.20
CA SER A 555 -19.22 55.44 -22.47
C SER A 555 -17.95 56.22 -22.92
N TYR A 556 -17.87 57.50 -22.60
CA TYR A 556 -16.72 58.33 -22.96
C TYR A 556 -15.41 57.82 -22.35
N MET A 557 -15.45 57.27 -21.13
CA MET A 557 -14.29 56.69 -20.48
C MET A 557 -13.85 55.35 -21.12
N GLU A 558 -14.83 54.52 -21.49
CA GLU A 558 -14.57 53.25 -22.19
C GLU A 558 -13.96 53.47 -23.58
N LYS A 559 -14.33 54.54 -24.30
CA LYS A 559 -13.69 54.92 -25.56
C LYS A 559 -12.25 55.39 -25.41
N GLN A 560 -11.94 56.07 -24.31
CA GLN A 560 -10.56 56.48 -24.01
C GLN A 560 -9.71 55.28 -23.62
N GLU A 561 -10.25 54.36 -22.86
CA GLU A 561 -9.62 53.09 -22.47
C GLU A 561 -9.38 52.19 -23.70
N TRP A 562 -10.38 52.08 -24.60
CA TRP A 562 -10.27 51.35 -25.87
C TRP A 562 -9.12 51.86 -26.74
N ALA A 563 -8.90 53.14 -26.79
CA ALA A 563 -7.84 53.77 -27.58
C ALA A 563 -6.42 53.49 -27.04
N SER A 564 -6.29 53.10 -25.75
CA SER A 564 -4.99 52.86 -25.12
C SER A 564 -4.72 51.38 -24.76
N ILE A 565 -5.74 50.52 -24.78
CA ILE A 565 -5.63 49.15 -24.22
C ILE A 565 -4.67 48.27 -25.00
N GLU A 566 -4.58 48.41 -26.33
CA GLU A 566 -3.62 47.67 -27.15
C GLU A 566 -2.17 48.05 -26.80
N ALA A 567 -1.90 49.36 -26.58
CA ALA A 567 -0.58 49.82 -26.18
C ALA A 567 -0.23 49.36 -24.75
N ASP A 568 -1.22 49.27 -23.85
CA ASP A 568 -1.02 48.75 -22.49
C ASP A 568 -0.70 47.26 -22.52
N ILE A 569 -1.37 46.47 -23.35
CA ILE A 569 -1.11 45.02 -23.54
C ILE A 569 0.31 44.83 -24.07
N GLU A 570 0.69 45.55 -25.14
CA GLU A 570 2.03 45.47 -25.74
C GLU A 570 3.13 45.84 -24.72
N ALA A 571 2.88 46.83 -23.86
CA ALA A 571 3.83 47.22 -22.82
C ALA A 571 4.03 46.10 -21.74
N ILE A 572 2.95 45.41 -21.36
CA ILE A 572 3.02 44.30 -20.41
C ILE A 572 3.74 43.08 -21.03
N GLU A 573 3.42 42.76 -22.30
CA GLU A 573 4.10 41.67 -23.04
C GLU A 573 5.62 41.90 -23.17
N ASN A 574 5.99 43.17 -23.50
CA ASN A 574 7.39 43.53 -23.53
C ASN A 574 8.09 43.38 -22.17
N ARG A 575 7.38 43.77 -21.09
CA ARG A 575 7.93 43.61 -19.73
C ARG A 575 8.08 42.14 -19.33
N ILE A 576 7.16 41.26 -19.69
CA ILE A 576 7.25 39.81 -19.50
C ILE A 576 8.47 39.26 -20.23
N ALA A 577 8.66 39.66 -21.48
CA ALA A 577 9.82 39.24 -22.27
C ALA A 577 11.18 39.71 -21.67
N GLU A 578 11.24 40.94 -21.09
CA GLU A 578 12.42 41.43 -20.37
C GLU A 578 12.70 40.58 -19.13
N ILE A 579 11.68 40.26 -18.31
CA ILE A 579 11.81 39.43 -17.12
C ILE A 579 12.31 38.02 -17.48
N GLU A 580 11.78 37.41 -18.55
CA GLU A 580 12.23 36.09 -19.03
C GLU A 580 13.72 36.11 -19.47
N VAL A 581 14.17 37.19 -20.11
CA VAL A 581 15.59 37.37 -20.45
C VAL A 581 16.44 37.51 -19.20
N GLU A 582 16.00 38.34 -18.21
CA GLU A 582 16.71 38.51 -16.94
C GLU A 582 16.79 37.19 -16.13
N MET A 583 15.73 36.35 -16.17
CA MET A 583 15.74 35.02 -15.55
C MET A 583 16.75 34.09 -16.20
N ASN A 584 16.86 34.12 -17.54
CA ASN A 584 17.85 33.31 -18.26
C ASN A 584 19.31 33.76 -17.99
N GLU A 585 19.53 35.06 -17.81
CA GLU A 585 20.87 35.60 -17.50
C GLU A 585 21.30 35.32 -16.05
N ASN A 586 20.35 35.22 -15.11
CA ASN A 586 20.61 35.02 -13.69
C ASN A 586 20.38 33.58 -13.21
N GLY A 587 20.44 32.57 -14.07
CA GLY A 587 20.14 31.17 -13.83
C GLY A 587 20.85 30.48 -12.66
N SER A 588 21.88 31.13 -12.06
CA SER A 588 22.62 30.60 -10.91
C SER A 588 22.29 31.25 -9.55
N ASP A 589 21.46 32.31 -9.51
CA ASP A 589 21.10 33.02 -8.29
C ASP A 589 19.64 32.74 -7.88
N PHE A 590 19.46 31.77 -7.01
CA PHE A 590 18.12 31.31 -6.57
C PHE A 590 17.28 32.43 -5.91
N GLY A 591 17.93 33.38 -5.23
CA GLY A 591 17.22 34.50 -4.59
C GLY A 591 16.62 35.47 -5.59
N LYS A 592 17.37 35.81 -6.67
CA LYS A 592 16.89 36.65 -7.76
C LYS A 592 15.86 35.94 -8.63
N LEU A 593 16.06 34.66 -8.94
CA LEU A 593 15.11 33.87 -9.69
C LEU A 593 13.72 33.82 -9.02
N SER A 594 13.67 33.63 -7.68
CA SER A 594 12.42 33.63 -6.95
C SER A 594 11.71 35.00 -6.93
N ALA A 595 12.47 36.10 -6.96
CA ALA A 595 11.89 37.44 -7.05
C ALA A 595 11.34 37.75 -8.44
N LEU A 596 12.11 37.39 -9.49
CA LEU A 596 11.72 37.54 -10.90
C LEU A 596 10.50 36.67 -11.25
N GLN A 597 10.41 35.45 -10.68
CA GLN A 597 9.25 34.58 -10.86
C GLN A 597 7.97 35.22 -10.30
N LYS A 598 8.03 35.84 -9.12
CA LYS A 598 6.89 36.56 -8.54
C LYS A 598 6.47 37.78 -9.37
N GLU A 599 7.46 38.50 -9.93
CA GLU A 599 7.18 39.62 -10.82
C GLU A 599 6.54 39.13 -12.13
N LEU A 600 7.03 38.03 -12.69
CA LEU A 600 6.47 37.38 -13.88
C LEU A 600 5.00 36.96 -13.64
N ASP A 601 4.71 36.32 -12.50
CA ASP A 601 3.36 35.89 -12.16
C ASP A 601 2.40 37.10 -12.02
N GLN A 602 2.86 38.21 -11.45
CA GLN A 602 2.07 39.45 -11.32
C GLN A 602 1.80 40.11 -12.68
N GLU A 603 2.80 40.17 -13.57
CA GLU A 603 2.59 40.76 -14.91
C GLU A 603 1.71 39.85 -15.77
N ASN A 604 1.79 38.52 -15.65
CA ASN A 604 0.86 37.60 -16.31
C ASN A 604 -0.59 37.77 -15.83
N GLU A 605 -0.83 38.00 -14.52
CA GLU A 605 -2.15 38.28 -13.99
C GLU A 605 -2.73 39.59 -14.52
N ARG A 606 -1.89 40.64 -14.60
CA ARG A 606 -2.27 41.91 -15.22
C ARG A 606 -2.56 41.80 -16.71
N LEU A 607 -1.82 40.98 -17.42
CA LEU A 607 -2.06 40.72 -18.85
C LEU A 607 -3.41 40.07 -19.06
N LEU A 608 -3.77 39.07 -18.25
CA LEU A 608 -5.08 38.41 -18.28
C LEU A 608 -6.21 39.40 -18.01
N GLU A 609 -6.10 40.27 -17.00
CA GLU A 609 -7.10 41.29 -16.70
C GLU A 609 -7.29 42.25 -17.88
N LYS A 610 -6.19 42.65 -18.58
CA LYS A 610 -6.24 43.52 -19.73
C LYS A 610 -6.86 42.86 -20.96
N TYR A 611 -6.62 41.55 -21.19
CA TYR A 611 -7.29 40.80 -22.26
C TYR A 611 -8.79 40.64 -22.01
N ASP A 612 -9.19 40.29 -20.77
CA ASP A 612 -10.62 40.24 -20.41
C ASP A 612 -11.32 41.60 -20.64
N ARG A 613 -10.60 42.69 -20.37
CA ARG A 613 -11.11 44.05 -20.56
C ARG A 613 -11.15 44.41 -22.03
N TYR A 614 -10.16 44.00 -22.82
CA TYR A 614 -10.13 44.16 -24.27
C TYR A 614 -11.31 43.46 -24.95
N ASP A 615 -11.57 42.20 -24.59
CA ASP A 615 -12.69 41.42 -25.11
C ASP A 615 -14.04 42.09 -24.81
N TYR A 616 -14.21 42.56 -23.56
CA TYR A 616 -15.42 43.32 -23.18
C TYR A 616 -15.60 44.60 -23.99
N LEU A 617 -14.55 45.37 -24.22
CA LEU A 617 -14.61 46.61 -24.98
C LEU A 617 -14.80 46.36 -26.48
N SER A 618 -14.22 45.30 -27.03
CA SER A 618 -14.41 44.89 -28.42
C SER A 618 -15.85 44.50 -28.72
N GLU A 619 -16.55 43.79 -27.79
CA GLU A 619 -17.97 43.46 -27.89
C GLU A 619 -18.88 44.72 -27.88
N LEU A 620 -18.40 45.85 -27.35
CA LEU A 620 -19.13 47.11 -27.31
C LEU A 620 -18.85 48.03 -28.52
N ASP A 621 -17.77 47.75 -29.28
CA ASP A 621 -17.36 48.51 -30.47
C ASP A 621 -17.98 47.91 -31.75
N GLU A 622 -18.40 46.63 -31.77
CA GLU A 622 -19.23 46.02 -32.81
C GLU A 622 -20.72 46.47 -32.67
#